data_a5e9bfd72f431c7fad66426a39bacab8
#
_entry.id   a5e9bfd72f431c7fad66426a39bacab8
#
_cell.length_a   1.000
_cell.length_b   1.000
_cell.length_c   1.000
_cell.angle_alpha   90.00
_cell.angle_beta   90.00
_cell.angle_gamma   90.00
#
_symmetry.space_group_name_H-M   'P 1'
#
loop_
_entity.id
_entity.type
_entity.pdbx_description
1 polymer ?
#
loop_
_entity_poly.entity_id
_entity_poly.type
_entity_poly.pdbx_seq_one_letter_code
_entity_poly.pdbx_strand_id
1 'polypeptide(L)'
;MRIGILHGWMLSGSGSNIYVQNVARTLWEQGHEVHLFCQDRDTARFPFVSAIRMHNSDGRIEETLLRPDGVVVHIPDIGPILPVFVWDRYPYFEEVIEFPKMSFGALQNYLDTNTDAIATSVQEDELDILHANHAIMMPAIAREVSKRTDIPYLTALHGSALVYSVKDDPTCFEQAVNGLEGTSAVLVGNEYFKSQVMEMFAERYPDLSDKIVEVPLGVDTSVFKPTPQNECAELIVSSLKDHSEQLLGRDAEQSRMIRQTFYEWIRKGEVPQSVFEFAKQYSQKHPDANLQHRITSIDWEKPVIMFVGRLIPGKGAHDLLIAYYELAKRVQCQLIVVGAGPMREWLEAFAMFRRFGIGSMLEPWLDAAKKLPDSENLLSAAVEWAEENANSCEPMSDTKVLFTGFLDHTLLQYLLPCADVAVFPSLVPESFGLVTLEAASAGVIPLVTNFSGLRDSALVFEQSIAELAENDLRFPLEAQNRIQTIAHRIEHALTLSKSSALGESLRATCERVYSWQAVTASLVKVYESITK
;
A
#
# COMPACT_ATOMS: atom_id res chain seq x y z
N MET A 1 25.36 5.43 15.70
CA MET A 1 24.33 5.67 16.75
C MET A 1 23.65 4.35 17.07
N ARG A 2 23.18 4.23 18.31
CA ARG A 2 22.36 3.12 18.80
C ARG A 2 20.91 3.57 18.81
N ILE A 3 20.08 2.98 17.97
CA ILE A 3 18.74 3.49 17.65
C ILE A 3 17.69 2.47 18.09
N GLY A 4 16.76 2.89 18.96
CA GLY A 4 15.60 2.12 19.34
C GLY A 4 14.40 2.43 18.44
N ILE A 5 13.94 1.47 17.62
CA ILE A 5 12.75 1.61 16.79
C ILE A 5 11.56 0.96 17.49
N LEU A 6 10.58 1.76 17.86
CA LEU A 6 9.38 1.30 18.56
C LEU A 6 8.23 1.11 17.57
N HIS A 7 7.83 -0.12 17.33
CA HIS A 7 6.74 -0.44 16.41
C HIS A 7 5.52 -1.05 17.11
N GLY A 8 5.76 -1.98 18.03
CA GLY A 8 4.71 -2.59 18.87
C GLY A 8 3.72 -3.47 18.10
N TRP A 9 4.00 -3.80 16.84
CA TRP A 9 3.13 -4.59 15.98
C TRP A 9 3.93 -5.61 15.16
N MET A 10 3.34 -6.16 14.07
CA MET A 10 3.99 -7.12 13.17
C MET A 10 4.93 -6.44 12.18
N LEU A 11 5.85 -7.18 11.59
CA LEU A 11 6.78 -6.65 10.60
C LEU A 11 6.35 -6.91 9.14
N SER A 12 5.22 -7.56 8.90
CA SER A 12 4.72 -7.83 7.54
C SER A 12 3.21 -7.55 7.45
N GLY A 13 2.68 -7.39 6.24
CA GLY A 13 1.25 -7.30 5.95
C GLY A 13 0.70 -5.89 5.74
N SER A 14 1.33 -4.83 6.22
CA SER A 14 0.87 -3.44 6.02
C SER A 14 2.01 -2.52 5.57
N GLY A 15 1.66 -1.34 5.01
CA GLY A 15 2.66 -0.36 4.58
C GLY A 15 3.57 0.13 5.71
N SER A 16 3.04 0.33 6.92
CA SER A 16 3.84 0.71 8.09
C SER A 16 4.78 -0.40 8.54
N ASN A 17 4.37 -1.66 8.43
CA ASN A 17 5.22 -2.81 8.74
C ASN A 17 6.41 -2.89 7.77
N ILE A 18 6.14 -2.72 6.46
CA ILE A 18 7.18 -2.67 5.42
C ILE A 18 8.13 -1.47 5.64
N TYR A 19 7.59 -0.31 6.02
CA TYR A 19 8.40 0.86 6.37
C TYR A 19 9.38 0.54 7.51
N VAL A 20 8.90 0.06 8.64
CA VAL A 20 9.72 -0.24 9.82
C VAL A 20 10.77 -1.31 9.53
N GLN A 21 10.39 -2.38 8.83
CA GLN A 21 11.30 -3.45 8.40
C GLN A 21 12.46 -2.90 7.56
N ASN A 22 12.15 -2.08 6.56
CA ASN A 22 13.18 -1.53 5.66
C ASN A 22 14.02 -0.45 6.34
N VAL A 23 13.43 0.40 7.16
CA VAL A 23 14.19 1.41 7.95
C VAL A 23 15.17 0.71 8.89
N ALA A 24 14.73 -0.30 9.65
CA ALA A 24 15.61 -1.03 10.55
C ALA A 24 16.76 -1.71 9.81
N ARG A 25 16.45 -2.42 8.71
CA ARG A 25 17.45 -3.08 7.86
C ARG A 25 18.47 -2.08 7.31
N THR A 26 17.99 -0.99 6.72
CA THR A 26 18.87 -0.06 5.99
C THR A 26 19.71 0.79 6.95
N LEU A 27 19.20 1.15 8.13
CA LEU A 27 20.02 1.81 9.18
C LEU A 27 21.14 0.89 9.65
N TRP A 28 20.87 -0.40 9.84
CA TRP A 28 21.91 -1.38 10.16
C TRP A 28 22.94 -1.51 9.01
N GLU A 29 22.50 -1.63 7.76
CA GLU A 29 23.38 -1.67 6.57
C GLU A 29 24.26 -0.41 6.46
N GLN A 30 23.82 0.73 6.99
CA GLN A 30 24.57 1.99 7.08
C GLN A 30 25.51 2.07 8.30
N GLY A 31 25.63 1.00 9.09
CA GLY A 31 26.55 0.89 10.21
C GLY A 31 26.02 1.45 11.54
N HIS A 32 24.71 1.61 11.68
CA HIS A 32 24.08 1.91 12.96
C HIS A 32 23.74 0.62 13.71
N GLU A 33 23.79 0.68 15.04
CA GLU A 33 23.27 -0.38 15.91
C GLU A 33 21.76 -0.15 16.08
N VAL A 34 20.95 -1.17 15.76
CA VAL A 34 19.49 -1.04 15.68
C VAL A 34 18.81 -2.06 16.58
N HIS A 35 17.97 -1.56 17.48
CA HIS A 35 17.12 -2.29 18.40
C HIS A 35 15.66 -2.08 18.02
N LEU A 36 14.97 -3.14 17.58
CA LEU A 36 13.60 -3.08 17.05
C LEU A 36 12.61 -3.73 18.02
N PHE A 37 11.71 -2.93 18.59
CA PHE A 37 10.66 -3.40 19.50
C PHE A 37 9.36 -3.68 18.74
N CYS A 38 8.97 -4.96 18.68
CA CYS A 38 7.77 -5.41 17.94
C CYS A 38 7.08 -6.58 18.61
N GLN A 39 5.98 -7.07 18.03
CA GLN A 39 5.24 -8.25 18.50
C GLN A 39 5.27 -9.42 17.50
N ASP A 40 6.09 -9.34 16.45
CA ASP A 40 6.27 -10.42 15.47
C ASP A 40 7.17 -11.52 16.05
N ARG A 41 6.60 -12.69 16.33
CA ARG A 41 7.33 -13.83 16.95
C ARG A 41 8.12 -14.65 15.93
N ASP A 42 7.92 -14.43 14.63
CA ASP A 42 8.62 -15.12 13.54
C ASP A 42 9.67 -14.23 12.86
N THR A 43 10.37 -13.40 13.65
CA THR A 43 11.37 -12.48 13.12
C THR A 43 12.66 -13.16 12.66
N ALA A 44 12.90 -14.42 13.04
CA ALA A 44 14.03 -15.22 12.58
C ALA A 44 14.05 -15.43 11.04
N ARG A 45 12.90 -15.30 10.37
CA ARG A 45 12.79 -15.38 8.91
C ARG A 45 13.48 -14.21 8.19
N PHE A 46 13.68 -13.08 8.86
CA PHE A 46 14.31 -11.91 8.24
C PHE A 46 15.84 -12.01 8.28
N PRO A 47 16.53 -11.95 7.13
CA PRO A 47 17.99 -12.12 7.07
C PRO A 47 18.80 -11.06 7.83
N PHE A 48 18.22 -9.89 8.09
CA PHE A 48 18.86 -8.79 8.80
C PHE A 48 18.77 -8.88 10.32
N VAL A 49 18.02 -9.84 10.89
CA VAL A 49 17.88 -10.01 12.35
C VAL A 49 19.02 -10.86 12.89
N SER A 50 19.78 -10.32 13.85
CA SER A 50 20.89 -11.03 14.50
C SER A 50 20.50 -11.74 15.78
N ALA A 51 19.63 -11.15 16.59
CA ALA A 51 19.19 -11.71 17.86
C ALA A 51 17.72 -11.37 18.14
N ILE A 52 17.08 -12.24 18.95
CA ILE A 52 15.74 -12.02 19.47
C ILE A 52 15.83 -12.02 21.00
N ARG A 53 15.35 -10.94 21.63
CA ARG A 53 15.24 -10.78 23.08
C ARG A 53 13.79 -10.78 23.53
N MET A 54 13.38 -11.83 24.24
CA MET A 54 12.07 -11.92 24.88
C MET A 54 12.14 -11.27 26.26
N HIS A 55 11.37 -10.21 26.48
CA HIS A 55 11.24 -9.58 27.79
C HIS A 55 10.07 -10.20 28.55
N ASN A 56 10.36 -11.10 29.46
CA ASN A 56 9.36 -11.81 30.24
C ASN A 56 8.73 -10.92 31.32
N SER A 57 7.50 -11.22 31.72
CA SER A 57 6.74 -10.47 32.74
C SER A 57 7.38 -10.51 34.15
N ASP A 58 8.33 -11.41 34.40
CA ASP A 58 9.11 -11.47 35.64
C ASP A 58 10.43 -10.66 35.60
N GLY A 59 10.64 -9.88 34.55
CA GLY A 59 11.81 -9.02 34.34
C GLY A 59 13.04 -9.75 33.76
N ARG A 60 12.95 -11.06 33.46
CA ARG A 60 14.03 -11.78 32.78
C ARG A 60 14.01 -11.50 31.27
N ILE A 61 15.22 -11.39 30.69
CA ILE A 61 15.42 -11.30 29.26
C ILE A 61 16.03 -12.61 28.76
N GLU A 62 15.34 -13.28 27.85
CA GLU A 62 15.84 -14.46 27.18
C GLU A 62 16.31 -14.09 25.78
N GLU A 63 17.59 -14.29 25.48
CA GLU A 63 18.19 -13.96 24.19
C GLU A 63 18.41 -15.24 23.36
N THR A 64 18.02 -15.17 22.09
CA THR A 64 18.33 -16.16 21.07
C THR A 64 19.18 -15.51 20.00
N LEU A 65 20.45 -15.90 19.91
CA LEU A 65 21.35 -15.44 18.87
C LEU A 65 21.12 -16.22 17.58
N LEU A 66 20.89 -15.52 16.48
CA LEU A 66 20.65 -16.08 15.14
C LEU A 66 21.85 -15.91 14.22
N ARG A 67 22.49 -14.74 14.27
CA ARG A 67 23.60 -14.31 13.38
C ARG A 67 24.57 -13.43 14.17
N PRO A 68 25.85 -13.35 13.72
CA PRO A 68 26.86 -12.56 14.42
C PRO A 68 26.65 -11.05 14.37
N ASP A 69 25.89 -10.55 13.39
CA ASP A 69 25.63 -9.12 13.17
C ASP A 69 24.24 -8.92 12.55
N GLY A 70 23.60 -7.81 12.88
CA GLY A 70 22.25 -7.46 12.41
C GLY A 70 21.47 -6.63 13.42
N VAL A 71 20.18 -6.53 13.18
CA VAL A 71 19.20 -5.87 14.06
C VAL A 71 18.87 -6.79 15.23
N VAL A 72 18.89 -6.22 16.45
CA VAL A 72 18.39 -6.92 17.65
C VAL A 72 16.90 -6.66 17.80
N VAL A 73 16.10 -7.71 17.78
CA VAL A 73 14.64 -7.61 17.95
C VAL A 73 14.26 -7.87 19.40
N HIS A 74 13.49 -6.95 19.98
CA HIS A 74 12.93 -7.04 21.32
C HIS A 74 11.44 -7.32 21.25
N ILE A 75 10.97 -8.35 21.98
CA ILE A 75 9.57 -8.74 22.06
C ILE A 75 9.14 -8.68 23.53
N PRO A 76 8.51 -7.57 23.97
CA PRO A 76 7.90 -7.47 25.29
C PRO A 76 6.74 -8.46 25.44
N ASP A 77 6.64 -9.14 26.58
CA ASP A 77 5.54 -10.06 26.90
C ASP A 77 4.29 -9.28 27.33
N ILE A 78 3.52 -8.86 26.35
CA ILE A 78 2.25 -8.14 26.55
C ILE A 78 1.09 -9.05 26.95
N GLY A 79 1.35 -10.35 27.15
CA GLY A 79 0.34 -11.35 27.45
C GLY A 79 -0.39 -11.88 26.21
N PRO A 80 -1.62 -12.44 26.39
CA PRO A 80 -2.32 -13.17 25.33
C PRO A 80 -3.06 -12.27 24.33
N ILE A 81 -3.19 -10.95 24.61
CA ILE A 81 -3.95 -9.99 23.79
C ILE A 81 -3.03 -9.17 22.93
N LEU A 82 -3.26 -9.16 21.62
CA LEU A 82 -2.58 -8.25 20.70
C LEU A 82 -3.46 -7.03 20.39
N PRO A 83 -3.06 -5.81 20.80
CA PRO A 83 -3.71 -4.60 20.35
C PRO A 83 -3.35 -4.28 18.89
N VAL A 84 -4.34 -3.84 18.11
CA VAL A 84 -4.17 -3.53 16.68
C VAL A 84 -4.88 -2.24 16.29
N PHE A 85 -4.48 -1.65 15.15
CA PHE A 85 -5.18 -0.51 14.53
C PHE A 85 -6.33 -0.98 13.64
N VAL A 86 -6.13 -2.11 12.95
CA VAL A 86 -7.12 -2.75 12.09
C VAL A 86 -7.13 -4.23 12.42
N TRP A 87 -8.32 -4.76 12.67
CA TRP A 87 -8.47 -6.17 13.03
C TRP A 87 -8.05 -7.10 11.88
N ASP A 88 -7.21 -8.07 12.21
CA ASP A 88 -6.86 -9.23 11.38
C ASP A 88 -6.58 -10.42 12.33
N ARG A 89 -6.33 -11.58 11.78
CA ARG A 89 -6.06 -12.80 12.55
C ARG A 89 -4.57 -13.05 12.69
N TYR A 90 -4.10 -13.11 13.93
CA TYR A 90 -2.70 -13.39 14.27
C TYR A 90 -2.59 -14.67 15.11
N PRO A 91 -1.96 -15.74 14.59
CA PRO A 91 -2.02 -17.09 15.18
C PRO A 91 -1.29 -17.23 16.52
N TYR A 92 -0.43 -16.28 16.88
CA TYR A 92 0.36 -16.32 18.12
C TYR A 92 -0.34 -15.70 19.33
N PHE A 93 -1.51 -15.13 19.14
CA PHE A 93 -2.29 -14.45 20.18
C PHE A 93 -3.65 -15.12 20.34
N GLU A 94 -4.11 -15.23 21.59
CA GLU A 94 -5.43 -15.81 21.90
C GLU A 94 -6.54 -14.86 21.47
N GLU A 95 -6.30 -13.55 21.62
CA GLU A 95 -7.24 -12.51 21.28
C GLU A 95 -6.56 -11.37 20.54
N VAL A 96 -7.28 -10.79 19.58
CA VAL A 96 -6.87 -9.59 18.84
C VAL A 96 -7.94 -8.53 19.02
N ILE A 97 -7.56 -7.37 19.59
CA ILE A 97 -8.48 -6.28 19.93
C ILE A 97 -8.00 -4.97 19.33
N GLU A 98 -8.89 -4.23 18.68
CA GLU A 98 -8.58 -2.87 18.23
C GLU A 98 -8.41 -1.94 19.44
N PHE A 99 -7.44 -1.03 19.41
CA PHE A 99 -7.12 -0.12 20.51
C PHE A 99 -8.34 0.58 21.11
N PRO A 100 -9.31 1.12 20.33
CA PRO A 100 -10.51 1.76 20.88
C PRO A 100 -11.44 0.82 21.69
N LYS A 101 -11.28 -0.49 21.52
CA LYS A 101 -12.11 -1.50 22.21
C LYS A 101 -11.44 -2.09 23.44
N MET A 102 -10.19 -1.70 23.73
CA MET A 102 -9.47 -2.21 24.89
C MET A 102 -10.08 -1.71 26.22
N SER A 103 -10.09 -2.59 27.22
CA SER A 103 -10.38 -2.15 28.59
C SER A 103 -9.23 -1.28 29.13
N PHE A 104 -9.55 -0.37 30.04
CA PHE A 104 -8.52 0.48 30.67
C PHE A 104 -7.38 -0.34 31.29
N GLY A 105 -7.69 -1.44 31.99
CA GLY A 105 -6.66 -2.29 32.61
C GLY A 105 -5.78 -2.99 31.59
N ALA A 106 -6.33 -3.48 30.48
CA ALA A 106 -5.56 -4.11 29.41
C ALA A 106 -4.65 -3.10 28.69
N LEU A 107 -5.17 -1.88 28.43
CA LEU A 107 -4.38 -0.81 27.84
C LEU A 107 -3.23 -0.38 28.76
N GLN A 108 -3.49 -0.21 30.07
CA GLN A 108 -2.47 0.16 31.04
C GLN A 108 -1.37 -0.90 31.13
N ASN A 109 -1.75 -2.18 31.21
CA ASN A 109 -0.77 -3.29 31.18
C ASN A 109 0.10 -3.27 29.93
N TYR A 110 -0.49 -3.02 28.76
CA TYR A 110 0.25 -2.89 27.50
C TYR A 110 1.27 -1.74 27.56
N LEU A 111 0.84 -0.57 28.07
CA LEU A 111 1.70 0.61 28.20
C LEU A 111 2.85 0.33 29.16
N ASP A 112 2.57 -0.19 30.36
CA ASP A 112 3.57 -0.44 31.40
C ASP A 112 4.59 -1.49 30.95
N THR A 113 4.14 -2.62 30.41
CA THR A 113 5.01 -3.71 29.94
C THR A 113 5.99 -3.22 28.85
N ASN A 114 5.50 -2.48 27.86
CA ASN A 114 6.37 -1.93 26.82
C ASN A 114 7.32 -0.88 27.37
N THR A 115 6.84 0.02 28.26
CA THR A 115 7.66 1.04 28.89
C THR A 115 8.82 0.43 29.68
N ASP A 116 8.55 -0.58 30.50
CA ASP A 116 9.58 -1.24 31.32
C ASP A 116 10.62 -1.95 30.44
N ALA A 117 10.19 -2.70 29.42
CA ALA A 117 11.09 -3.39 28.49
C ALA A 117 12.00 -2.39 27.72
N ILE A 118 11.41 -1.30 27.21
CA ILE A 118 12.17 -0.30 26.46
C ILE A 118 13.11 0.49 27.37
N ALA A 119 12.67 0.90 28.58
CA ALA A 119 13.51 1.60 29.53
C ALA A 119 14.72 0.76 29.99
N THR A 120 14.53 -0.55 30.19
CA THR A 120 15.61 -1.49 30.47
C THR A 120 16.62 -1.51 29.33
N SER A 121 16.16 -1.69 28.10
CA SER A 121 17.04 -1.71 26.92
C SER A 121 17.75 -0.36 26.67
N VAL A 122 17.11 0.78 26.95
CA VAL A 122 17.77 2.09 26.86
C VAL A 122 19.00 2.13 27.74
N GLN A 123 18.93 1.55 28.93
CA GLN A 123 20.04 1.55 29.89
C GLN A 123 21.09 0.47 29.58
N GLU A 124 20.67 -0.74 29.27
CA GLU A 124 21.58 -1.88 29.04
C GLU A 124 22.31 -1.79 27.70
N ASP A 125 21.61 -1.33 26.65
CA ASP A 125 22.15 -1.22 25.29
C ASP A 125 22.64 0.23 25.00
N GLU A 126 22.54 1.15 25.99
CA GLU A 126 22.97 2.56 25.87
C GLU A 126 22.42 3.24 24.61
N LEU A 127 21.10 3.16 24.38
CA LEU A 127 20.46 3.73 23.20
C LEU A 127 20.59 5.27 23.18
N ASP A 128 20.85 5.84 22.00
CA ASP A 128 21.02 7.27 21.81
C ASP A 128 19.69 8.00 21.54
N ILE A 129 18.73 7.32 20.88
CA ILE A 129 17.46 7.89 20.45
C ILE A 129 16.39 6.83 20.27
N LEU A 130 15.11 7.21 20.50
CA LEU A 130 13.96 6.38 20.16
C LEU A 130 13.21 6.91 18.94
N HIS A 131 12.88 6.03 18.01
CA HIS A 131 12.03 6.29 16.85
C HIS A 131 10.68 5.60 17.06
N ALA A 132 9.70 6.33 17.60
CA ALA A 132 8.37 5.80 17.85
C ALA A 132 7.49 5.85 16.60
N ASN A 133 6.92 4.73 16.23
CA ASN A 133 6.04 4.61 15.06
C ASN A 133 4.56 4.67 15.46
N HIS A 134 3.73 5.11 14.53
CA HIS A 134 2.30 5.37 14.67
C HIS A 134 1.95 6.61 15.51
N ALA A 135 0.65 6.93 15.58
CA ALA A 135 0.16 8.03 16.43
C ALA A 135 -0.07 7.58 17.88
N ILE A 136 -0.29 6.30 18.10
CA ILE A 136 -0.53 5.59 19.36
C ILE A 136 0.11 4.20 19.31
N MET A 137 0.42 3.50 20.34
CA MET A 137 0.68 3.87 21.74
C MET A 137 2.18 4.14 21.90
N MET A 138 3.00 3.78 20.86
CA MET A 138 4.45 3.87 20.92
C MET A 138 4.96 5.28 21.25
N PRO A 139 4.39 6.39 20.73
CA PRO A 139 4.81 7.73 21.15
C PRO A 139 4.54 8.02 22.63
N ALA A 140 3.39 7.58 23.17
CA ALA A 140 3.09 7.74 24.60
C ALA A 140 4.03 6.92 25.48
N ILE A 141 4.37 5.71 25.06
CA ILE A 141 5.38 4.85 25.70
C ILE A 141 6.76 5.51 25.63
N ALA A 142 7.18 6.01 24.45
CA ALA A 142 8.45 6.69 24.28
C ALA A 142 8.59 7.91 25.21
N ARG A 143 7.49 8.68 25.36
CA ARG A 143 7.45 9.80 26.31
C ARG A 143 7.69 9.35 27.74
N GLU A 144 7.05 8.27 28.17
CA GLU A 144 7.21 7.75 29.53
C GLU A 144 8.62 7.19 29.76
N VAL A 145 9.19 6.51 28.76
CA VAL A 145 10.60 6.07 28.79
C VAL A 145 11.54 7.28 28.85
N SER A 146 11.30 8.31 28.04
CA SER A 146 12.10 9.55 28.04
C SER A 146 12.10 10.25 29.40
N LYS A 147 10.95 10.30 30.10
CA LYS A 147 10.88 10.85 31.47
C LYS A 147 11.72 10.05 32.49
N ARG A 148 11.89 8.73 32.28
CA ARG A 148 12.64 7.86 33.19
C ARG A 148 14.14 7.83 32.90
N THR A 149 14.53 8.06 31.64
CA THR A 149 15.90 7.80 31.16
C THR A 149 16.57 9.01 30.52
N ASP A 150 15.86 10.13 30.37
CA ASP A 150 16.28 11.35 29.65
C ASP A 150 16.60 11.12 28.15
N ILE A 151 16.30 9.95 27.58
CA ILE A 151 16.54 9.67 26.15
C ILE A 151 15.61 10.51 25.26
N PRO A 152 16.10 11.18 24.22
CA PRO A 152 15.24 11.88 23.28
C PRO A 152 14.48 10.90 22.38
N TYR A 153 13.30 11.32 21.88
CA TYR A 153 12.55 10.54 20.90
C TYR A 153 11.92 11.41 19.82
N LEU A 154 11.68 10.81 18.68
CA LEU A 154 10.84 11.34 17.61
C LEU A 154 9.68 10.41 17.32
N THR A 155 8.67 10.94 16.63
CA THR A 155 7.43 10.21 16.26
C THR A 155 7.26 10.17 14.76
N ALA A 156 7.20 8.97 14.15
CA ALA A 156 6.83 8.77 12.75
C ALA A 156 5.34 8.41 12.64
N LEU A 157 4.55 9.30 12.10
CA LEU A 157 3.10 9.10 11.99
C LEU A 157 2.74 8.24 10.77
N HIS A 158 1.78 7.34 10.95
CA HIS A 158 1.23 6.47 9.90
C HIS A 158 -0.29 6.61 9.84
N GLY A 159 -0.84 6.68 8.62
CA GLY A 159 -2.26 6.98 8.38
C GLY A 159 -3.25 6.00 9.02
N SER A 160 -2.90 4.71 9.12
CA SER A 160 -3.81 3.71 9.69
C SER A 160 -4.18 4.00 11.14
N ALA A 161 -3.21 4.36 11.99
CA ALA A 161 -3.49 4.70 13.38
C ALA A 161 -4.37 5.94 13.52
N LEU A 162 -4.13 6.97 12.70
CA LEU A 162 -4.93 8.20 12.71
C LEU A 162 -6.38 7.94 12.30
N VAL A 163 -6.59 7.23 11.19
CA VAL A 163 -7.92 7.02 10.60
C VAL A 163 -8.76 6.03 11.41
N TYR A 164 -8.18 4.92 11.86
CA TYR A 164 -8.96 3.81 12.43
C TYR A 164 -8.99 3.80 13.96
N SER A 165 -8.16 4.61 14.63
CA SER A 165 -8.12 4.63 16.09
C SER A 165 -8.25 6.03 16.69
N VAL A 166 -7.47 7.00 16.20
CA VAL A 166 -7.37 8.32 16.84
C VAL A 166 -8.56 9.22 16.52
N LYS A 167 -9.02 9.20 15.25
CA LYS A 167 -10.02 10.15 14.75
C LYS A 167 -11.34 10.12 15.51
N ASP A 168 -11.81 8.93 15.84
CA ASP A 168 -13.17 8.73 16.37
C ASP A 168 -13.19 8.25 17.85
N ASP A 169 -12.03 8.09 18.49
CA ASP A 169 -11.93 7.66 19.88
C ASP A 169 -11.21 8.68 20.76
N PRO A 170 -11.88 9.30 21.76
CA PRO A 170 -11.28 10.31 22.62
C PRO A 170 -10.08 9.79 23.45
N THR A 171 -10.09 8.54 23.88
CA THR A 171 -9.00 7.96 24.67
C THR A 171 -7.75 7.80 23.79
N CYS A 172 -7.91 7.27 22.60
CA CYS A 172 -6.81 7.17 21.62
C CYS A 172 -6.30 8.56 21.22
N PHE A 173 -7.18 9.55 21.05
CA PHE A 173 -6.80 10.92 20.75
C PHE A 173 -5.93 11.53 21.86
N GLU A 174 -6.33 11.42 23.14
CA GLU A 174 -5.54 11.93 24.27
C GLU A 174 -4.20 11.19 24.40
N GLN A 175 -4.13 9.90 24.10
CA GLN A 175 -2.85 9.17 24.06
C GLN A 175 -1.94 9.65 22.92
N ALA A 176 -2.49 10.00 21.76
CA ALA A 176 -1.73 10.58 20.66
C ALA A 176 -1.19 11.96 21.04
N VAL A 177 -2.02 12.85 21.60
CA VAL A 177 -1.58 14.17 22.10
C VAL A 177 -0.50 14.01 23.14
N ASN A 178 -0.70 13.12 24.14
CA ASN A 178 0.29 12.81 25.16
C ASN A 178 1.65 12.39 24.53
N GLY A 179 1.64 11.50 23.55
CA GLY A 179 2.87 11.08 22.87
C GLY A 179 3.56 12.19 22.08
N LEU A 180 2.79 13.10 21.47
CA LEU A 180 3.33 14.20 20.68
C LEU A 180 3.91 15.35 21.50
N GLU A 181 3.40 15.61 22.71
CA GLU A 181 3.88 16.72 23.56
C GLU A 181 5.37 16.69 23.88
N GLY A 182 5.95 15.50 24.10
CA GLY A 182 7.36 15.34 24.44
C GLY A 182 8.29 15.04 23.26
N THR A 183 7.73 14.83 22.06
CA THR A 183 8.53 14.46 20.89
C THR A 183 9.44 15.60 20.43
N SER A 184 10.67 15.27 20.02
CA SER A 184 11.63 16.24 19.47
C SER A 184 11.31 16.58 18.00
N ALA A 185 10.77 15.63 17.24
CA ALA A 185 10.33 15.84 15.87
C ALA A 185 9.13 14.90 15.53
N VAL A 186 8.30 15.33 14.60
CA VAL A 186 7.18 14.56 14.07
C VAL A 186 7.41 14.33 12.57
N LEU A 187 7.61 13.07 12.18
CA LEU A 187 7.86 12.71 10.79
C LEU A 187 6.53 12.47 10.07
N VAL A 188 6.40 13.07 8.91
CA VAL A 188 5.29 12.87 7.96
C VAL A 188 5.83 12.57 6.57
N GLY A 189 5.09 11.77 5.78
CA GLY A 189 5.58 11.28 4.49
C GLY A 189 5.50 12.30 3.35
N ASN A 190 4.57 13.26 3.42
CA ASN A 190 4.29 14.25 2.36
C ASN A 190 3.42 15.39 2.89
N GLU A 191 3.22 16.43 2.05
CA GLU A 191 2.45 17.64 2.41
C GLU A 191 0.97 17.34 2.69
N TYR A 192 0.35 16.42 1.91
CA TYR A 192 -1.03 16.00 2.19
C TYR A 192 -1.17 15.42 3.60
N PHE A 193 -0.29 14.51 3.96
CA PHE A 193 -0.35 13.87 5.28
C PHE A 193 -0.02 14.87 6.41
N LYS A 194 0.91 15.80 6.17
CA LYS A 194 1.17 16.94 7.06
C LYS A 194 -0.08 17.77 7.31
N SER A 195 -0.83 18.10 6.26
CA SER A 195 -2.08 18.85 6.39
C SER A 195 -3.11 18.11 7.25
N GLN A 196 -3.24 16.79 7.09
CA GLN A 196 -4.14 15.97 7.92
C GLN A 196 -3.70 15.95 9.40
N VAL A 197 -2.41 15.87 9.66
CA VAL A 197 -1.85 15.90 11.02
C VAL A 197 -2.08 17.26 11.67
N MET A 198 -1.88 18.36 10.93
CA MET A 198 -2.15 19.71 11.41
C MET A 198 -3.63 19.93 11.69
N GLU A 199 -4.52 19.51 10.78
CA GLU A 199 -5.98 19.59 10.99
C GLU A 199 -6.43 18.87 12.27
N MET A 200 -5.83 17.72 12.57
CA MET A 200 -6.22 16.90 13.71
C MET A 200 -5.68 17.42 15.05
N PHE A 201 -4.45 17.94 15.10
CA PHE A 201 -3.73 18.18 16.36
C PHE A 201 -3.40 19.64 16.65
N ALA A 202 -3.42 20.58 15.67
CA ALA A 202 -2.93 21.95 15.85
C ALA A 202 -3.67 22.73 16.95
N GLU A 203 -4.96 22.47 17.18
CA GLU A 203 -5.73 23.10 18.26
C GLU A 203 -5.21 22.71 19.64
N ARG A 204 -4.85 21.43 19.81
CA ARG A 204 -4.34 20.89 21.09
C ARG A 204 -2.83 21.06 21.24
N TYR A 205 -2.11 21.20 20.12
CA TYR A 205 -0.67 21.34 20.10
C TYR A 205 -0.24 22.43 19.10
N PRO A 206 -0.31 23.72 19.51
CA PRO A 206 -0.04 24.85 18.59
C PRO A 206 1.36 24.87 17.97
N ASP A 207 2.38 24.41 18.71
CA ASP A 207 3.78 24.39 18.26
C ASP A 207 4.12 23.16 17.39
N LEU A 208 3.11 22.36 17.01
CA LEU A 208 3.32 21.15 16.23
C LEU A 208 3.99 21.42 14.88
N SER A 209 3.62 22.53 14.22
CA SER A 209 4.19 22.92 12.93
C SER A 209 5.73 23.03 12.95
N ASP A 210 6.30 23.48 14.05
CA ASP A 210 7.75 23.71 14.20
C ASP A 210 8.51 22.38 14.36
N LYS A 211 7.82 21.32 14.72
CA LYS A 211 8.39 19.98 14.91
C LYS A 211 8.17 19.04 13.73
N ILE A 212 7.30 19.40 12.78
CA ILE A 212 7.04 18.54 11.62
C ILE A 212 8.23 18.57 10.67
N VAL A 213 8.72 17.36 10.35
CA VAL A 213 9.76 17.13 9.35
C VAL A 213 9.22 16.18 8.29
N GLU A 214 9.27 16.58 7.04
CA GLU A 214 8.88 15.71 5.92
C GLU A 214 10.01 14.75 5.58
N VAL A 215 9.75 13.46 5.75
CA VAL A 215 10.63 12.36 5.32
C VAL A 215 9.77 11.38 4.53
N PRO A 216 9.98 11.24 3.21
CA PRO A 216 9.13 10.39 2.39
C PRO A 216 9.25 8.92 2.77
N LEU A 217 8.26 8.12 2.38
CA LEU A 217 8.38 6.66 2.43
C LEU A 217 9.28 6.17 1.30
N GLY A 218 9.89 5.00 1.51
CA GLY A 218 10.83 4.42 0.58
C GLY A 218 10.22 3.37 -0.34
N VAL A 219 10.94 3.10 -1.42
CA VAL A 219 10.74 1.96 -2.32
C VAL A 219 12.02 1.13 -2.42
N ASP A 220 11.89 -0.19 -2.54
CA ASP A 220 13.05 -1.05 -2.79
C ASP A 220 13.39 -1.04 -4.28
N THR A 221 14.35 -0.17 -4.64
CA THR A 221 14.82 0.00 -6.03
C THR A 221 15.61 -1.20 -6.53
N SER A 222 16.01 -2.13 -5.67
CA SER A 222 16.64 -3.39 -6.07
C SER A 222 15.63 -4.45 -6.50
N VAL A 223 14.41 -4.35 -5.97
CA VAL A 223 13.26 -5.21 -6.30
C VAL A 223 12.55 -4.68 -7.54
N PHE A 224 12.07 -3.43 -7.50
CA PHE A 224 11.40 -2.79 -8.62
C PHE A 224 12.41 -2.09 -9.53
N LYS A 225 12.79 -2.76 -10.63
CA LYS A 225 13.78 -2.28 -11.60
C LYS A 225 13.27 -2.47 -13.03
N PRO A 226 13.71 -1.63 -13.97
CA PRO A 226 13.33 -1.75 -15.38
C PRO A 226 13.67 -3.14 -15.93
N THR A 227 12.80 -3.65 -16.77
CA THR A 227 12.98 -4.91 -17.50
C THR A 227 12.81 -4.63 -18.99
N PRO A 228 13.72 -5.08 -19.87
CA PRO A 228 13.55 -4.97 -21.31
C PRO A 228 12.26 -5.66 -21.74
N GLN A 229 11.44 -5.01 -22.58
CA GLN A 229 10.12 -5.51 -22.99
C GLN A 229 10.19 -6.90 -23.65
N ASN A 230 11.26 -7.18 -24.41
CA ASN A 230 11.49 -8.48 -25.03
C ASN A 230 11.76 -9.61 -24.03
N GLU A 231 12.11 -9.30 -22.78
CA GLU A 231 12.38 -10.29 -21.72
C GLU A 231 11.16 -10.54 -20.85
N CYS A 232 10.15 -9.66 -20.89
CA CYS A 232 8.97 -9.72 -20.02
C CYS A 232 8.22 -11.05 -20.09
N ALA A 233 8.00 -11.58 -21.31
CA ALA A 233 7.27 -12.82 -21.50
C ALA A 233 7.95 -14.01 -20.82
N GLU A 234 9.26 -14.11 -20.94
CA GLU A 234 10.04 -15.22 -20.35
C GLU A 234 10.13 -15.07 -18.84
N LEU A 235 10.44 -13.87 -18.35
CA LEU A 235 10.61 -13.60 -16.93
C LEU A 235 9.32 -13.86 -16.14
N ILE A 236 8.17 -13.35 -16.61
CA ILE A 236 6.92 -13.56 -15.89
C ILE A 236 6.45 -15.02 -15.92
N VAL A 237 6.60 -15.71 -17.06
CA VAL A 237 6.24 -17.13 -17.16
C VAL A 237 7.15 -18.00 -16.31
N SER A 238 8.46 -17.72 -16.30
CA SER A 238 9.42 -18.43 -15.45
C SER A 238 9.12 -18.18 -13.97
N SER A 239 8.95 -16.92 -13.55
CA SER A 239 8.67 -16.60 -12.16
C SER A 239 7.37 -17.23 -11.64
N LEU A 240 6.31 -17.26 -12.45
CA LEU A 240 5.05 -17.93 -12.08
C LEU A 240 5.22 -19.46 -11.99
N LYS A 241 6.13 -20.04 -12.75
CA LYS A 241 6.47 -21.46 -12.66
C LYS A 241 7.26 -21.77 -11.39
N ASP A 242 8.26 -20.94 -11.09
CA ASP A 242 9.11 -21.10 -9.91
C ASP A 242 8.34 -20.89 -8.59
N HIS A 243 7.24 -20.12 -8.63
CA HIS A 243 6.35 -19.86 -7.48
C HIS A 243 4.97 -20.52 -7.66
N SER A 244 4.92 -21.69 -8.32
CA SER A 244 3.65 -22.38 -8.61
C SER A 244 2.84 -22.76 -7.38
N GLU A 245 3.49 -22.96 -6.23
CA GLU A 245 2.86 -23.20 -4.94
C GLU A 245 2.06 -22.00 -4.39
N GLN A 246 2.34 -20.80 -4.89
CA GLN A 246 1.60 -19.58 -4.54
C GLN A 246 0.35 -19.37 -5.38
N LEU A 247 0.14 -20.13 -6.47
CA LEU A 247 -1.00 -20.00 -7.37
C LEU A 247 -2.25 -20.65 -6.77
N LEU A 248 -2.73 -20.11 -5.64
CA LEU A 248 -3.83 -20.64 -4.82
C LEU A 248 -5.10 -19.80 -4.90
N GLY A 249 -5.15 -18.81 -5.78
CA GLY A 249 -6.32 -17.97 -6.03
C GLY A 249 -7.39 -18.72 -6.84
N ARG A 250 -8.16 -17.99 -7.64
CA ARG A 250 -9.26 -18.54 -8.42
C ARG A 250 -8.79 -19.54 -9.48
N ASP A 251 -9.37 -20.72 -9.48
CA ASP A 251 -9.06 -21.78 -10.44
C ASP A 251 -9.88 -21.73 -11.75
N ALA A 252 -9.62 -22.66 -12.65
CA ALA A 252 -10.29 -22.72 -13.95
C ALA A 252 -11.77 -23.11 -13.85
N GLU A 253 -12.15 -23.95 -12.86
CA GLU A 253 -13.53 -24.36 -12.66
C GLU A 253 -14.37 -23.21 -12.09
N GLN A 254 -13.87 -22.52 -11.06
CA GLN A 254 -14.48 -21.31 -10.51
C GLN A 254 -14.64 -20.24 -11.60
N SER A 255 -13.63 -20.04 -12.44
CA SER A 255 -13.69 -19.10 -13.58
C SER A 255 -14.75 -19.50 -14.60
N ARG A 256 -14.99 -20.82 -14.82
CA ARG A 256 -16.06 -21.32 -15.69
C ARG A 256 -17.43 -21.07 -15.07
N MET A 257 -17.62 -21.34 -13.79
CA MET A 257 -18.87 -21.10 -13.06
C MET A 257 -19.26 -19.61 -13.09
N ILE A 258 -18.30 -18.72 -12.85
CA ILE A 258 -18.50 -17.26 -12.92
C ILE A 258 -18.96 -16.86 -14.32
N ARG A 259 -18.32 -17.33 -15.38
CA ARG A 259 -18.77 -17.05 -16.76
C ARG A 259 -20.16 -17.55 -17.04
N GLN A 260 -20.54 -18.73 -16.54
CA GLN A 260 -21.93 -19.24 -16.68
C GLN A 260 -22.93 -18.32 -15.98
N THR A 261 -22.60 -17.82 -14.81
CA THR A 261 -23.41 -16.83 -14.08
C THR A 261 -23.57 -15.53 -14.85
N PHE A 262 -22.53 -15.07 -15.54
CA PHE A 262 -22.63 -13.88 -16.41
C PHE A 262 -23.53 -14.12 -17.63
N TYR A 263 -23.51 -15.30 -18.23
CA TYR A 263 -24.45 -15.64 -19.29
C TYR A 263 -25.91 -15.72 -18.79
N GLU A 264 -26.13 -16.21 -17.57
CA GLU A 264 -27.46 -16.15 -16.94
C GLU A 264 -27.92 -14.73 -16.68
N TRP A 265 -27.02 -13.87 -16.23
CA TRP A 265 -27.27 -12.42 -16.03
C TRP A 265 -27.73 -11.79 -17.34
N ILE A 266 -26.98 -11.97 -18.42
CA ILE A 266 -27.36 -11.47 -19.76
C ILE A 266 -28.76 -11.99 -20.18
N ARG A 267 -29.03 -13.28 -19.98
CA ARG A 267 -30.31 -13.90 -20.38
C ARG A 267 -31.50 -13.38 -19.57
N LYS A 268 -31.34 -13.12 -18.29
CA LYS A 268 -32.43 -12.72 -17.38
C LYS A 268 -32.59 -11.21 -17.27
N GLY A 269 -31.58 -10.43 -17.63
CA GLY A 269 -31.54 -8.98 -17.41
C GLY A 269 -31.40 -8.57 -15.95
N GLU A 270 -31.17 -9.53 -15.04
CA GLU A 270 -31.10 -9.32 -13.60
C GLU A 270 -29.77 -9.84 -13.07
N VAL A 271 -29.20 -9.11 -12.09
CA VAL A 271 -27.94 -9.49 -11.45
C VAL A 271 -28.14 -10.71 -10.56
N PRO A 272 -27.48 -11.85 -10.84
CA PRO A 272 -27.50 -12.97 -9.92
C PRO A 272 -26.80 -12.58 -8.60
N GLN A 273 -27.43 -12.84 -7.47
CA GLN A 273 -26.85 -12.55 -6.16
C GLN A 273 -25.50 -13.24 -5.93
N SER A 274 -25.32 -14.41 -6.56
CA SER A 274 -24.07 -15.18 -6.51
C SER A 274 -22.85 -14.44 -7.04
N VAL A 275 -22.99 -13.40 -7.87
CA VAL A 275 -21.86 -12.60 -8.39
C VAL A 275 -21.01 -12.02 -7.24
N PHE A 276 -21.65 -11.55 -6.16
CA PHE A 276 -20.93 -10.97 -5.02
C PHE A 276 -20.44 -12.01 -4.00
N GLU A 277 -20.88 -13.26 -4.13
CA GLU A 277 -20.48 -14.36 -3.25
C GLU A 277 -19.24 -15.12 -3.77
N PHE A 278 -18.91 -15.01 -5.05
CA PHE A 278 -17.77 -15.73 -5.63
C PHE A 278 -16.45 -15.34 -5.00
N ALA A 279 -16.26 -14.06 -4.68
CA ALA A 279 -15.04 -13.58 -4.00
C ALA A 279 -14.75 -14.29 -2.68
N LYS A 280 -15.75 -14.89 -2.03
CA LYS A 280 -15.60 -15.67 -0.78
C LYS A 280 -15.18 -17.13 -1.01
N GLN A 281 -15.22 -17.61 -2.27
CA GLN A 281 -15.01 -19.01 -2.62
C GLN A 281 -13.56 -19.35 -3.01
N TYR A 282 -12.68 -18.34 -3.11
CA TYR A 282 -11.28 -18.52 -3.44
C TYR A 282 -10.40 -17.55 -2.63
N SER A 283 -9.10 -17.81 -2.60
CA SER A 283 -8.17 -16.96 -1.86
C SER A 283 -8.03 -15.58 -2.50
N GLN A 284 -8.26 -14.54 -1.70
CA GLN A 284 -8.02 -13.15 -2.08
C GLN A 284 -6.57 -12.69 -1.81
N LYS A 285 -5.72 -13.58 -1.30
CA LYS A 285 -4.32 -13.30 -0.95
C LYS A 285 -3.31 -13.99 -1.88
N HIS A 286 -3.80 -14.56 -2.98
CA HIS A 286 -2.95 -15.32 -3.90
C HIS A 286 -3.29 -15.01 -5.37
N PRO A 287 -2.33 -15.23 -6.30
CA PRO A 287 -2.58 -15.22 -7.74
C PRO A 287 -3.55 -16.31 -8.15
N ASP A 288 -4.24 -16.10 -9.28
CA ASP A 288 -5.10 -17.13 -9.86
C ASP A 288 -4.31 -18.41 -10.17
N ALA A 289 -4.90 -19.56 -9.88
CA ALA A 289 -4.26 -20.88 -10.07
C ALA A 289 -3.86 -21.14 -11.54
N ASN A 290 -4.56 -20.53 -12.49
CA ASN A 290 -4.28 -20.69 -13.92
C ASN A 290 -3.56 -19.48 -14.55
N LEU A 291 -3.00 -18.57 -13.74
CA LEU A 291 -2.37 -17.34 -14.22
C LEU A 291 -1.21 -17.62 -15.17
N GLN A 292 -0.39 -18.63 -14.89
CA GLN A 292 0.74 -19.01 -15.74
C GLN A 292 0.30 -19.30 -17.20
N HIS A 293 -0.86 -19.93 -17.38
CA HIS A 293 -1.39 -20.18 -18.73
C HIS A 293 -2.03 -18.91 -19.32
N ARG A 294 -2.72 -18.11 -18.52
CA ARG A 294 -3.47 -16.94 -19.00
C ARG A 294 -2.54 -15.79 -19.42
N ILE A 295 -1.41 -15.62 -18.74
CA ILE A 295 -0.44 -14.56 -19.03
C ILE A 295 0.20 -14.71 -20.42
N THR A 296 0.29 -15.93 -20.95
CA THR A 296 0.80 -16.18 -22.32
C THR A 296 -0.12 -15.62 -23.41
N SER A 297 -1.33 -15.19 -23.05
CA SER A 297 -2.24 -14.54 -23.98
C SER A 297 -1.98 -13.04 -24.16
N ILE A 298 -1.10 -12.44 -23.38
CA ILE A 298 -0.68 -11.05 -23.53
C ILE A 298 0.30 -10.96 -24.69
N ASP A 299 0.06 -9.99 -25.57
CA ASP A 299 0.93 -9.65 -26.68
C ASP A 299 1.87 -8.52 -26.23
N TRP A 300 3.08 -8.88 -25.81
CA TRP A 300 4.05 -7.95 -25.24
C TRP A 300 4.63 -6.95 -26.27
N GLU A 301 4.29 -7.09 -27.56
CA GLU A 301 4.63 -6.08 -28.57
C GLU A 301 3.63 -4.90 -28.59
N LYS A 302 2.47 -5.06 -27.94
CA LYS A 302 1.46 -4.02 -27.81
C LYS A 302 1.60 -3.31 -26.46
N PRO A 303 1.25 -2.02 -26.40
CA PRO A 303 1.23 -1.28 -25.16
C PRO A 303 0.42 -1.97 -24.06
N VAL A 304 0.98 -2.05 -22.87
CA VAL A 304 0.39 -2.64 -21.67
C VAL A 304 0.08 -1.57 -20.63
N ILE A 305 -1.19 -1.41 -20.33
CA ILE A 305 -1.68 -0.58 -19.22
C ILE A 305 -1.88 -1.49 -18.02
N MET A 306 -1.46 -1.04 -16.84
CA MET A 306 -1.58 -1.86 -15.63
C MET A 306 -2.28 -1.10 -14.50
N PHE A 307 -3.12 -1.81 -13.76
CA PHE A 307 -3.64 -1.42 -12.46
C PHE A 307 -3.07 -2.35 -11.39
N VAL A 308 -2.63 -1.80 -10.27
CA VAL A 308 -2.21 -2.57 -9.09
C VAL A 308 -2.92 -2.03 -7.85
N GLY A 309 -3.73 -2.86 -7.20
CA GLY A 309 -4.42 -2.45 -5.99
C GLY A 309 -5.59 -3.35 -5.60
N ARG A 310 -6.18 -3.06 -4.44
CA ARG A 310 -7.40 -3.74 -4.00
C ARG A 310 -8.56 -3.40 -4.93
N LEU A 311 -9.36 -4.38 -5.30
CA LEU A 311 -10.55 -4.18 -6.14
C LEU A 311 -11.76 -3.81 -5.27
N ILE A 312 -11.74 -2.57 -4.77
CA ILE A 312 -12.79 -1.91 -3.99
C ILE A 312 -13.17 -0.58 -4.68
N PRO A 313 -14.39 -0.05 -4.45
CA PRO A 313 -14.86 1.18 -5.13
C PRO A 313 -13.87 2.34 -5.00
N GLY A 314 -13.34 2.57 -3.81
CA GLY A 314 -12.42 3.69 -3.55
C GLY A 314 -11.12 3.67 -4.34
N LYS A 315 -10.70 2.52 -4.91
CA LYS A 315 -9.49 2.44 -5.75
C LYS A 315 -9.72 2.77 -7.23
N GLY A 316 -10.97 2.95 -7.66
CA GLY A 316 -11.31 3.47 -8.97
C GLY A 316 -10.98 2.54 -10.17
N ALA A 317 -10.75 1.24 -9.93
CA ALA A 317 -10.45 0.29 -11.01
C ALA A 317 -11.56 0.22 -12.09
N HIS A 318 -12.79 0.55 -11.74
CA HIS A 318 -13.92 0.66 -12.65
C HIS A 318 -13.77 1.85 -13.62
N ASP A 319 -13.34 3.02 -13.14
CA ASP A 319 -13.08 4.18 -13.99
C ASP A 319 -12.00 3.86 -15.02
N LEU A 320 -10.91 3.22 -14.58
CA LEU A 320 -9.86 2.78 -15.49
C LEU A 320 -10.36 1.78 -16.51
N LEU A 321 -11.15 0.78 -16.10
CA LEU A 321 -11.66 -0.24 -17.01
C LEU A 321 -12.55 0.37 -18.09
N ILE A 322 -13.43 1.31 -17.73
CA ILE A 322 -14.25 2.04 -18.68
C ILE A 322 -13.39 2.90 -19.62
N ALA A 323 -12.44 3.66 -19.06
CA ALA A 323 -11.52 4.51 -19.82
C ALA A 323 -10.65 3.69 -20.79
N TYR A 324 -10.23 2.47 -20.39
CA TYR A 324 -9.54 1.54 -21.28
C TYR A 324 -10.38 1.18 -22.51
N TYR A 325 -11.67 0.89 -22.33
CA TYR A 325 -12.55 0.60 -23.48
C TYR A 325 -12.78 1.83 -24.36
N GLU A 326 -12.83 3.03 -23.81
CA GLU A 326 -12.87 4.26 -24.61
C GLU A 326 -11.58 4.47 -25.41
N LEU A 327 -10.43 4.24 -24.78
CA LEU A 327 -9.13 4.29 -25.44
C LEU A 327 -8.98 3.24 -26.55
N ALA A 328 -9.41 2.02 -26.29
CA ALA A 328 -9.29 0.89 -27.20
C ALA A 328 -10.09 1.06 -28.53
N LYS A 329 -10.99 2.05 -28.60
CA LYS A 329 -11.64 2.44 -29.87
C LYS A 329 -10.66 3.03 -30.90
N ARG A 330 -9.50 3.53 -30.44
CA ARG A 330 -8.52 4.26 -31.28
C ARG A 330 -7.06 3.81 -31.11
N VAL A 331 -6.73 3.17 -29.99
CA VAL A 331 -5.37 2.71 -29.68
C VAL A 331 -5.41 1.21 -29.40
N GLN A 332 -4.60 0.43 -30.12
CA GLN A 332 -4.42 -1.00 -29.80
C GLN A 332 -3.54 -1.14 -28.57
N CYS A 333 -4.14 -1.47 -27.43
CA CYS A 333 -3.46 -1.66 -26.15
C CYS A 333 -4.14 -2.78 -25.35
N GLN A 334 -3.52 -3.18 -24.25
CA GLN A 334 -4.01 -4.23 -23.36
C GLN A 334 -4.05 -3.74 -21.92
N LEU A 335 -4.94 -4.30 -21.10
CA LEU A 335 -5.07 -3.96 -19.68
C LEU A 335 -4.79 -5.18 -18.82
N ILE A 336 -3.88 -5.05 -17.88
CA ILE A 336 -3.66 -6.03 -16.81
C ILE A 336 -4.14 -5.42 -15.49
N VAL A 337 -5.01 -6.15 -14.78
CA VAL A 337 -5.58 -5.76 -13.50
C VAL A 337 -5.01 -6.68 -12.43
N VAL A 338 -4.08 -6.17 -11.64
CA VAL A 338 -3.44 -6.88 -10.53
C VAL A 338 -4.16 -6.52 -9.24
N GLY A 339 -4.70 -7.54 -8.58
CA GLY A 339 -5.35 -7.37 -7.29
C GLY A 339 -6.56 -8.26 -7.10
N ALA A 340 -7.09 -8.19 -5.90
CA ALA A 340 -8.28 -8.91 -5.46
C ALA A 340 -9.21 -7.99 -4.66
N GLY A 341 -10.46 -8.38 -4.55
CA GLY A 341 -11.47 -7.64 -3.80
C GLY A 341 -12.89 -7.87 -4.32
N PRO A 342 -13.89 -7.34 -3.61
CA PRO A 342 -15.31 -7.63 -3.88
C PRO A 342 -15.83 -7.10 -5.23
N MET A 343 -15.09 -6.21 -5.90
CA MET A 343 -15.48 -5.71 -7.22
C MET A 343 -15.05 -6.59 -8.39
N ARG A 344 -14.23 -7.62 -8.16
CA ARG A 344 -13.58 -8.35 -9.25
C ARG A 344 -14.57 -8.90 -10.27
N GLU A 345 -15.55 -9.68 -9.82
CA GLU A 345 -16.54 -10.32 -10.70
C GLU A 345 -17.44 -9.30 -11.38
N TRP A 346 -17.73 -8.21 -10.72
CA TRP A 346 -18.49 -7.10 -11.27
C TRP A 346 -17.71 -6.41 -12.41
N LEU A 347 -16.41 -6.18 -12.25
CA LEU A 347 -15.53 -5.65 -13.30
C LEU A 347 -15.40 -6.63 -14.49
N GLU A 348 -15.26 -7.93 -14.23
CA GLU A 348 -15.18 -8.95 -15.27
C GLU A 348 -16.50 -9.07 -16.07
N ALA A 349 -17.65 -8.88 -15.42
CA ALA A 349 -18.94 -8.84 -16.10
C ALA A 349 -19.01 -7.66 -17.08
N PHE A 350 -18.56 -6.46 -16.68
CA PHE A 350 -18.47 -5.31 -17.57
C PHE A 350 -17.57 -5.61 -18.78
N ALA A 351 -16.38 -6.18 -18.57
CA ALA A 351 -15.49 -6.56 -19.64
C ALA A 351 -16.15 -7.53 -20.65
N MET A 352 -16.96 -8.45 -20.14
CA MET A 352 -17.74 -9.37 -21.00
C MET A 352 -18.84 -8.63 -21.77
N PHE A 353 -19.59 -7.72 -21.13
CA PHE A 353 -20.64 -6.95 -21.80
C PHE A 353 -20.06 -6.09 -22.93
N ARG A 354 -18.92 -5.45 -22.70
CA ARG A 354 -18.21 -4.68 -23.73
C ARG A 354 -17.71 -5.57 -24.88
N ARG A 355 -17.16 -6.74 -24.56
CA ARG A 355 -16.71 -7.69 -25.60
C ARG A 355 -17.81 -8.10 -26.56
N PHE A 356 -19.03 -8.29 -26.07
CA PHE A 356 -20.18 -8.75 -26.87
C PHE A 356 -21.10 -7.61 -27.33
N GLY A 357 -20.84 -6.35 -26.96
CA GLY A 357 -21.67 -5.20 -27.33
C GLY A 357 -23.04 -5.19 -26.67
N ILE A 358 -23.16 -5.64 -25.41
CA ILE A 358 -24.47 -5.80 -24.74
C ILE A 358 -24.75 -4.55 -23.87
N GLY A 359 -25.12 -3.44 -24.52
CA GLY A 359 -25.40 -2.16 -23.85
C GLY A 359 -26.56 -2.22 -22.86
N SER A 360 -27.58 -3.07 -23.13
CA SER A 360 -28.69 -3.26 -22.19
C SER A 360 -28.30 -3.79 -20.80
N MET A 361 -27.08 -4.26 -20.63
CA MET A 361 -26.57 -4.72 -19.33
C MET A 361 -25.91 -3.63 -18.52
N LEU A 362 -25.68 -2.43 -19.04
CA LEU A 362 -25.01 -1.34 -18.31
C LEU A 362 -25.83 -0.84 -17.11
N GLU A 363 -27.14 -0.64 -17.28
CA GLU A 363 -28.02 -0.23 -16.18
C GLU A 363 -28.11 -1.31 -15.08
N PRO A 364 -28.42 -2.60 -15.36
CA PRO A 364 -28.37 -3.66 -14.35
C PRO A 364 -26.98 -3.81 -13.69
N TRP A 365 -25.90 -3.55 -14.42
CA TRP A 365 -24.55 -3.60 -13.92
C TRP A 365 -24.29 -2.49 -12.89
N LEU A 366 -24.73 -1.25 -13.16
CA LEU A 366 -24.64 -0.14 -12.22
C LEU A 366 -25.51 -0.37 -10.98
N ASP A 367 -26.71 -0.90 -11.16
CA ASP A 367 -27.59 -1.21 -10.02
C ASP A 367 -26.99 -2.28 -9.11
N ALA A 368 -26.26 -3.24 -9.70
CA ALA A 368 -25.52 -4.22 -8.93
C ALA A 368 -24.43 -3.57 -8.05
N ALA A 369 -23.75 -2.57 -8.57
CA ALA A 369 -22.68 -1.88 -7.85
C ALA A 369 -23.14 -1.18 -6.58
N LYS A 370 -24.41 -0.76 -6.50
CA LYS A 370 -25.02 -0.19 -5.27
C LYS A 370 -25.01 -1.15 -4.08
N LYS A 371 -24.82 -2.47 -4.33
CA LYS A 371 -24.73 -3.52 -3.30
C LYS A 371 -23.28 -3.73 -2.80
N LEU A 372 -22.29 -3.11 -3.46
CA LEU A 372 -20.91 -3.19 -3.03
C LEU A 372 -20.70 -2.31 -1.78
N PRO A 373 -19.91 -2.76 -0.82
CA PRO A 373 -19.55 -1.94 0.33
C PRO A 373 -18.90 -0.63 -0.12
N ASP A 374 -19.18 0.47 0.56
CA ASP A 374 -18.59 1.79 0.35
C ASP A 374 -18.68 2.32 -1.10
N SER A 375 -19.72 1.89 -1.87
CA SER A 375 -19.91 2.32 -3.26
C SER A 375 -20.63 3.67 -3.41
N GLU A 376 -21.24 4.18 -2.35
CA GLU A 376 -22.02 5.42 -2.35
C GLU A 376 -21.14 6.60 -2.81
N ASN A 377 -21.59 7.32 -3.84
CA ASN A 377 -20.89 8.44 -4.47
C ASN A 377 -19.55 8.12 -5.20
N LEU A 378 -19.07 6.88 -5.16
CA LEU A 378 -17.80 6.50 -5.82
C LEU A 378 -17.99 5.97 -7.25
N LEU A 379 -19.22 5.91 -7.75
CA LEU A 379 -19.54 5.39 -9.09
C LEU A 379 -20.06 6.47 -10.03
N SER A 380 -19.99 7.75 -9.64
CA SER A 380 -20.60 8.86 -10.40
C SER A 380 -20.10 8.96 -11.84
N ALA A 381 -18.80 8.82 -12.08
CA ALA A 381 -18.24 8.85 -13.42
C ALA A 381 -18.66 7.66 -14.29
N ALA A 382 -18.81 6.48 -13.68
CA ALA A 382 -19.33 5.29 -14.37
C ALA A 382 -20.81 5.42 -14.72
N VAL A 383 -21.60 6.06 -13.85
CA VAL A 383 -23.03 6.35 -14.10
C VAL A 383 -23.16 7.33 -15.25
N GLU A 384 -22.48 8.49 -15.18
CA GLU A 384 -22.46 9.51 -16.24
C GLU A 384 -22.10 8.88 -17.61
N TRP A 385 -21.02 8.12 -17.66
CA TRP A 385 -20.60 7.44 -18.88
C TRP A 385 -21.63 6.44 -19.39
N ALA A 386 -22.27 5.66 -18.52
CA ALA A 386 -23.24 4.63 -18.94
C ALA A 386 -24.54 5.24 -19.48
N GLU A 387 -25.01 6.35 -18.90
CA GLU A 387 -26.18 7.10 -19.40
C GLU A 387 -25.94 7.59 -20.84
N GLU A 388 -24.74 8.07 -21.14
CA GLU A 388 -24.37 8.54 -22.50
C GLU A 388 -24.19 7.38 -23.49
N ASN A 389 -23.78 6.20 -23.05
CA ASN A 389 -23.34 5.10 -23.91
C ASN A 389 -24.28 3.88 -23.95
N ALA A 390 -25.39 3.87 -23.20
CA ALA A 390 -26.32 2.73 -23.13
C ALA A 390 -26.82 2.25 -24.50
N ASN A 391 -27.04 3.17 -25.43
CA ASN A 391 -27.59 2.88 -26.77
C ASN A 391 -26.51 2.68 -27.87
N SER A 392 -25.22 2.84 -27.54
CA SER A 392 -24.11 2.83 -28.51
C SER A 392 -23.01 1.83 -28.19
N CYS A 393 -23.35 0.72 -27.52
CA CYS A 393 -22.39 -0.27 -27.06
C CYS A 393 -22.02 -1.23 -28.21
N GLU A 394 -21.04 -0.86 -29.03
CA GLU A 394 -20.51 -1.76 -30.07
C GLU A 394 -19.65 -2.87 -29.47
N PRO A 395 -19.64 -4.09 -30.08
CA PRO A 395 -18.78 -5.19 -29.68
C PRO A 395 -17.30 -4.81 -29.80
N MET A 396 -16.51 -5.13 -28.77
CA MET A 396 -15.06 -4.89 -28.72
C MET A 396 -14.31 -6.22 -28.51
N SER A 397 -14.43 -7.13 -29.50
CA SER A 397 -13.89 -8.50 -29.42
C SER A 397 -12.37 -8.56 -29.32
N ASP A 398 -11.67 -7.56 -29.87
CA ASP A 398 -10.22 -7.54 -29.98
C ASP A 398 -9.52 -6.92 -28.75
N THR A 399 -10.31 -6.45 -27.77
CA THR A 399 -9.78 -5.92 -26.52
C THR A 399 -9.31 -7.05 -25.60
N LYS A 400 -8.23 -6.78 -24.85
CA LYS A 400 -7.63 -7.72 -23.94
C LYS A 400 -7.59 -7.15 -22.53
N VAL A 401 -8.30 -7.78 -21.61
CA VAL A 401 -8.23 -7.49 -20.17
C VAL A 401 -7.86 -8.77 -19.43
N LEU A 402 -6.78 -8.73 -18.65
CA LEU A 402 -6.31 -9.85 -17.83
C LEU A 402 -6.40 -9.48 -16.35
N PHE A 403 -7.20 -10.23 -15.58
CA PHE A 403 -7.21 -10.16 -14.11
C PHE A 403 -6.30 -11.25 -13.55
N THR A 404 -5.35 -10.90 -12.70
CA THR A 404 -4.32 -11.82 -12.21
C THR A 404 -4.63 -12.47 -10.87
N GLY A 405 -5.52 -11.87 -10.07
CA GLY A 405 -5.57 -12.08 -8.62
C GLY A 405 -4.54 -11.21 -7.90
N PHE A 406 -4.35 -11.44 -6.62
CA PHE A 406 -3.37 -10.72 -5.82
C PHE A 406 -1.95 -11.22 -6.16
N LEU A 407 -1.04 -10.30 -6.41
CA LEU A 407 0.40 -10.56 -6.51
C LEU A 407 1.10 -9.82 -5.37
N ASP A 408 1.91 -10.53 -4.61
CA ASP A 408 2.85 -9.91 -3.68
C ASP A 408 4.11 -9.40 -4.41
N HIS A 409 5.02 -8.77 -3.69
CA HIS A 409 6.25 -8.22 -4.29
C HIS A 409 7.14 -9.29 -4.90
N THR A 410 7.06 -10.56 -4.46
CA THR A 410 7.87 -11.67 -5.02
C THR A 410 7.51 -11.98 -6.47
N LEU A 411 6.24 -11.73 -6.86
CA LEU A 411 5.75 -11.89 -8.23
C LEU A 411 5.57 -10.56 -8.96
N LEU A 412 5.10 -9.52 -8.25
CA LEU A 412 4.82 -8.21 -8.85
C LEU A 412 6.10 -7.58 -9.45
N GLN A 413 7.26 -7.80 -8.84
CA GLN A 413 8.55 -7.31 -9.34
C GLN A 413 8.89 -7.76 -10.77
N TYR A 414 8.32 -8.88 -11.23
CA TYR A 414 8.53 -9.38 -12.59
C TYR A 414 7.44 -8.93 -13.57
N LEU A 415 6.25 -8.59 -13.07
CA LEU A 415 5.15 -8.18 -13.93
C LEU A 415 5.04 -6.67 -14.10
N LEU A 416 5.21 -5.89 -13.03
CA LEU A 416 5.07 -4.44 -13.08
C LEU A 416 6.02 -3.77 -14.09
N PRO A 417 7.31 -4.15 -14.19
CA PRO A 417 8.22 -3.56 -15.18
C PRO A 417 7.84 -3.80 -16.64
N CYS A 418 6.91 -4.72 -16.89
CA CYS A 418 6.42 -5.04 -18.24
C CYS A 418 5.27 -4.14 -18.70
N ALA A 419 4.81 -3.20 -17.88
CA ALA A 419 3.83 -2.20 -18.26
C ALA A 419 4.49 -0.97 -18.89
N ASP A 420 3.79 -0.33 -19.82
CA ASP A 420 4.17 1.00 -20.33
C ASP A 420 3.65 2.10 -19.40
N VAL A 421 2.44 1.92 -18.87
CA VAL A 421 1.75 2.88 -18.00
C VAL A 421 1.05 2.14 -16.88
N ALA A 422 1.27 2.55 -15.64
CA ALA A 422 0.54 2.09 -14.47
C ALA A 422 -0.44 3.18 -14.01
N VAL A 423 -1.72 2.83 -13.81
CA VAL A 423 -2.77 3.82 -13.52
C VAL A 423 -3.38 3.56 -12.15
N PHE A 424 -3.39 4.60 -11.31
CA PHE A 424 -3.88 4.57 -9.94
C PHE A 424 -5.01 5.59 -9.73
N PRO A 425 -6.24 5.26 -10.16
CA PRO A 425 -7.36 6.20 -10.22
C PRO A 425 -8.14 6.28 -8.90
N SER A 426 -7.45 6.30 -7.76
CA SER A 426 -8.06 6.30 -6.44
C SER A 426 -9.05 7.46 -6.27
N LEU A 427 -10.23 7.14 -5.74
CA LEU A 427 -11.33 8.08 -5.44
C LEU A 427 -11.36 8.45 -3.96
N VAL A 428 -10.58 7.74 -3.14
CA VAL A 428 -10.44 7.99 -1.71
C VAL A 428 -9.01 8.42 -1.39
N PRO A 429 -8.80 9.16 -0.31
CA PRO A 429 -7.48 9.61 0.06
C PRO A 429 -6.51 8.45 0.29
N GLU A 430 -5.29 8.62 -0.20
CA GLU A 430 -4.15 7.76 0.10
C GLU A 430 -3.11 8.55 0.86
N SER A 431 -2.59 7.98 1.94
CA SER A 431 -1.59 8.68 2.76
C SER A 431 -0.29 8.94 2.00
N PHE A 432 0.09 8.02 1.07
CA PHE A 432 1.32 8.18 0.29
C PHE A 432 1.20 7.62 -1.14
N GLY A 433 0.73 6.38 -1.32
CA GLY A 433 0.64 5.73 -2.62
C GLY A 433 1.95 5.07 -3.07
N LEU A 434 2.51 4.15 -2.26
CA LEU A 434 3.77 3.45 -2.54
C LEU A 434 3.84 2.82 -3.93
N VAL A 435 2.72 2.34 -4.45
CA VAL A 435 2.62 1.72 -5.77
C VAL A 435 3.02 2.67 -6.91
N THR A 436 2.88 4.00 -6.72
CA THR A 436 3.38 5.03 -7.65
C THR A 436 4.90 4.99 -7.73
N LEU A 437 5.57 4.83 -6.58
CA LEU A 437 7.02 4.73 -6.50
C LEU A 437 7.53 3.41 -7.06
N GLU A 438 6.81 2.31 -6.82
CA GLU A 438 7.12 0.98 -7.36
C GLU A 438 7.09 1.00 -8.89
N ALA A 439 6.05 1.61 -9.48
CA ALA A 439 5.96 1.79 -10.91
C ALA A 439 7.11 2.67 -11.46
N ALA A 440 7.34 3.84 -10.89
CA ALA A 440 8.40 4.75 -11.31
C ALA A 440 9.80 4.13 -11.15
N SER A 441 10.05 3.38 -10.06
CA SER A 441 11.29 2.65 -9.84
C SER A 441 11.53 1.57 -10.91
N ALA A 442 10.45 0.95 -11.38
CA ALA A 442 10.48 -0.02 -12.49
C ALA A 442 10.60 0.65 -13.87
N GLY A 443 10.70 1.97 -13.96
CA GLY A 443 10.76 2.73 -15.22
C GLY A 443 9.40 2.89 -15.90
N VAL A 444 8.29 2.54 -15.23
CA VAL A 444 6.93 2.59 -15.74
C VAL A 444 6.31 3.94 -15.39
N ILE A 445 5.60 4.56 -16.34
CA ILE A 445 4.95 5.85 -16.12
C ILE A 445 3.76 5.69 -15.17
N PRO A 446 3.77 6.32 -13.98
CA PRO A 446 2.64 6.27 -13.07
C PRO A 446 1.64 7.39 -13.40
N LEU A 447 0.41 7.05 -13.73
CA LEU A 447 -0.70 7.99 -13.84
C LEU A 447 -1.58 7.92 -12.59
N VAL A 448 -1.81 9.04 -11.93
CA VAL A 448 -2.51 9.08 -10.65
C VAL A 448 -3.65 10.08 -10.63
N THR A 449 -4.62 9.89 -9.75
CA THR A 449 -5.58 10.94 -9.43
C THR A 449 -4.84 12.13 -8.79
N ASN A 450 -5.13 13.36 -9.25
CA ASN A 450 -4.57 14.61 -8.71
C ASN A 450 -5.14 14.91 -7.30
N PHE A 451 -4.94 13.99 -6.37
CA PHE A 451 -5.52 14.05 -5.04
C PHE A 451 -4.64 13.32 -4.02
N SER A 452 -4.59 13.83 -2.78
CA SER A 452 -3.94 13.22 -1.63
C SER A 452 -2.44 12.89 -1.84
N GLY A 453 -1.89 11.90 -1.19
CA GLY A 453 -0.50 11.49 -1.30
C GLY A 453 -0.10 11.00 -2.70
N LEU A 454 -1.05 10.56 -3.52
CA LEU A 454 -0.79 10.23 -4.93
C LEU A 454 -0.35 11.47 -5.71
N ARG A 455 -1.06 12.60 -5.53
CA ARG A 455 -0.69 13.90 -6.13
C ARG A 455 0.73 14.31 -5.72
N ASP A 456 1.03 14.22 -4.42
CA ASP A 456 2.30 14.68 -3.89
C ASP A 456 3.47 13.85 -4.45
N SER A 457 3.31 12.53 -4.58
CA SER A 457 4.30 11.65 -5.21
C SER A 457 4.53 12.01 -6.68
N ALA A 458 3.45 12.22 -7.46
CA ALA A 458 3.54 12.58 -8.87
C ALA A 458 4.20 13.95 -9.09
N LEU A 459 3.89 14.94 -8.24
CA LEU A 459 4.50 16.27 -8.27
C LEU A 459 6.02 16.24 -8.18
N VAL A 460 6.59 15.36 -7.36
CA VAL A 460 8.05 15.24 -7.23
C VAL A 460 8.67 14.81 -8.56
N PHE A 461 8.05 13.88 -9.29
CA PHE A 461 8.53 13.46 -10.60
C PHE A 461 8.39 14.58 -11.64
N GLU A 462 7.21 15.21 -11.73
CA GLU A 462 6.96 16.32 -12.67
C GLU A 462 7.90 17.52 -12.45
N GLN A 463 8.27 17.81 -11.20
CA GLN A 463 9.21 18.88 -10.86
C GLN A 463 10.69 18.50 -11.05
N SER A 464 11.02 17.22 -10.98
CA SER A 464 12.40 16.74 -11.03
C SER A 464 12.85 16.32 -12.43
N ILE A 465 11.93 16.04 -13.34
CA ILE A 465 12.18 15.42 -14.65
C ILE A 465 11.83 16.43 -15.74
N ALA A 466 12.85 16.86 -16.48
CA ALA A 466 12.69 17.92 -17.48
C ALA A 466 11.82 17.54 -18.70
N GLU A 467 11.67 16.24 -18.95
CA GLU A 467 10.83 15.70 -20.02
C GLU A 467 9.34 15.72 -19.70
N LEU A 468 8.98 15.93 -18.43
CA LEU A 468 7.60 15.99 -17.99
C LEU A 468 7.11 17.44 -17.89
N ALA A 469 5.90 17.68 -18.40
CA ALA A 469 5.17 18.92 -18.17
C ALA A 469 4.28 18.79 -16.92
N GLU A 470 3.77 19.91 -16.46
CA GLU A 470 2.80 19.94 -15.37
C GLU A 470 1.54 19.13 -15.73
N ASN A 471 1.10 18.28 -14.83
CA ASN A 471 -0.03 17.36 -14.97
C ASN A 471 0.15 16.22 -15.98
N ASP A 472 1.35 15.91 -16.46
CA ASP A 472 1.57 14.75 -17.34
C ASP A 472 1.28 13.44 -16.63
N LEU A 473 1.55 13.38 -15.31
CA LEU A 473 1.33 12.19 -14.47
C LEU A 473 0.01 12.24 -13.68
N ARG A 474 -0.82 13.28 -13.87
CA ARG A 474 -2.01 13.50 -13.02
C ARG A 474 -3.28 13.73 -13.84
N PHE A 475 -4.41 13.32 -13.30
CA PHE A 475 -5.75 13.61 -13.82
C PHE A 475 -6.72 13.97 -12.67
N PRO A 476 -7.78 14.76 -12.95
CA PRO A 476 -8.66 15.29 -11.92
C PRO A 476 -9.46 14.20 -11.19
N LEU A 477 -9.87 14.51 -9.95
CA LEU A 477 -10.76 13.68 -9.14
C LEU A 477 -12.24 13.84 -9.57
N GLU A 478 -12.60 15.01 -10.10
CA GLU A 478 -13.97 15.37 -10.45
C GLU A 478 -14.59 14.38 -11.44
N ALA A 479 -15.86 14.06 -11.26
CA ALA A 479 -16.57 13.05 -12.05
C ALA A 479 -16.82 13.50 -13.49
N GLN A 480 -17.09 14.79 -13.72
CA GLN A 480 -17.43 15.29 -15.05
C GLN A 480 -16.30 15.00 -16.08
N ASN A 481 -16.64 14.23 -17.13
CA ASN A 481 -15.69 13.78 -18.16
C ASN A 481 -14.46 13.01 -17.64
N ARG A 482 -14.52 12.50 -16.40
CA ARG A 482 -13.39 11.78 -15.78
C ARG A 482 -12.91 10.60 -16.63
N ILE A 483 -13.84 9.79 -17.14
CA ILE A 483 -13.53 8.62 -17.98
C ILE A 483 -12.73 9.00 -19.22
N GLN A 484 -13.23 10.02 -19.97
CA GLN A 484 -12.56 10.52 -21.17
C GLN A 484 -11.20 11.14 -20.83
N THR A 485 -11.12 11.85 -19.72
CA THR A 485 -9.86 12.43 -19.24
C THR A 485 -8.83 11.36 -18.93
N ILE A 486 -9.19 10.31 -18.20
CA ILE A 486 -8.29 9.18 -17.94
C ILE A 486 -7.84 8.53 -19.25
N ALA A 487 -8.76 8.27 -20.20
CA ALA A 487 -8.43 7.70 -21.50
C ALA A 487 -7.41 8.55 -22.28
N HIS A 488 -7.60 9.87 -22.32
CA HIS A 488 -6.68 10.81 -22.99
C HIS A 488 -5.32 10.87 -22.28
N ARG A 489 -5.29 10.85 -20.95
CA ARG A 489 -4.03 10.85 -20.19
C ARG A 489 -3.25 9.56 -20.40
N ILE A 490 -3.91 8.42 -20.48
CA ILE A 490 -3.26 7.15 -20.83
C ILE A 490 -2.70 7.23 -22.25
N GLU A 491 -3.46 7.73 -23.23
CA GLU A 491 -3.00 7.88 -24.60
C GLU A 491 -1.75 8.76 -24.69
N HIS A 492 -1.74 9.89 -23.98
CA HIS A 492 -0.57 10.77 -23.88
C HIS A 492 0.63 10.05 -23.22
N ALA A 493 0.43 9.39 -22.07
CA ALA A 493 1.46 8.64 -21.39
C ALA A 493 2.06 7.53 -22.25
N LEU A 494 1.26 6.84 -23.07
CA LEU A 494 1.75 5.86 -24.04
C LEU A 494 2.62 6.47 -25.15
N THR A 495 2.51 7.77 -25.41
CA THR A 495 3.47 8.45 -26.30
C THR A 495 4.78 8.77 -25.60
N LEU A 496 4.73 9.11 -24.32
CA LEU A 496 5.91 9.37 -23.49
C LEU A 496 6.69 8.09 -23.19
N SER A 497 6.01 6.95 -22.98
CA SER A 497 6.65 5.66 -22.65
C SER A 497 7.58 5.13 -23.75
N LYS A 498 7.48 5.64 -24.97
CA LYS A 498 8.37 5.30 -26.07
C LYS A 498 9.80 5.84 -25.86
N SER A 499 10.00 6.75 -24.93
CA SER A 499 11.30 7.29 -24.54
C SER A 499 11.90 6.48 -23.41
N SER A 500 12.95 5.71 -23.68
CA SER A 500 13.71 5.01 -22.63
C SER A 500 14.33 5.99 -21.61
N ALA A 501 14.66 7.20 -22.04
CA ALA A 501 15.21 8.23 -21.17
C ALA A 501 14.25 8.64 -20.05
N LEU A 502 12.93 8.68 -20.32
CA LEU A 502 11.95 8.99 -19.28
C LEU A 502 11.89 7.90 -18.20
N GLY A 503 11.88 6.63 -18.60
CA GLY A 503 11.92 5.51 -17.65
C GLY A 503 13.18 5.54 -16.77
N GLU A 504 14.33 5.85 -17.36
CA GLU A 504 15.59 6.03 -16.63
C GLU A 504 15.53 7.24 -15.67
N SER A 505 14.93 8.35 -16.08
CA SER A 505 14.75 9.56 -15.25
C SER A 505 13.80 9.31 -14.06
N LEU A 506 12.72 8.57 -14.27
CA LEU A 506 11.80 8.13 -13.21
C LEU A 506 12.55 7.29 -12.16
N ARG A 507 13.30 6.28 -12.63
CA ARG A 507 14.12 5.44 -11.76
C ARG A 507 15.17 6.24 -10.99
N ALA A 508 15.95 7.07 -11.68
CA ALA A 508 16.98 7.89 -11.05
C ALA A 508 16.39 8.82 -9.95
N THR A 509 15.19 9.33 -10.17
CA THR A 509 14.48 10.12 -9.14
C THR A 509 14.08 9.23 -7.95
N CYS A 510 13.60 8.01 -8.17
CA CYS A 510 13.33 7.06 -7.08
C CYS A 510 14.62 6.72 -6.30
N GLU A 511 15.72 6.45 -6.97
CA GLU A 511 17.00 6.14 -6.32
C GLU A 511 17.51 7.30 -5.47
N ARG A 512 17.39 8.53 -5.96
CA ARG A 512 17.85 9.74 -5.29
C ARG A 512 16.97 10.17 -4.11
N VAL A 513 15.63 10.03 -4.22
CA VAL A 513 14.67 10.59 -3.26
C VAL A 513 14.01 9.52 -2.41
N TYR A 514 13.66 8.39 -3.02
CA TYR A 514 12.77 7.40 -2.44
C TYR A 514 13.40 6.03 -2.18
N SER A 515 14.69 5.81 -2.53
CA SER A 515 15.34 4.59 -2.10
C SER A 515 15.40 4.54 -0.56
N TRP A 516 15.34 3.36 0.02
CA TRP A 516 15.46 3.22 1.48
C TRP A 516 16.77 3.81 2.00
N GLN A 517 17.84 3.79 1.20
CA GLN A 517 19.12 4.43 1.50
C GLN A 517 18.98 5.97 1.60
N ALA A 518 18.27 6.60 0.67
CA ALA A 518 18.04 8.05 0.69
C ALA A 518 17.12 8.46 1.84
N VAL A 519 16.06 7.68 2.09
CA VAL A 519 15.13 7.90 3.21
C VAL A 519 15.85 7.81 4.54
N THR A 520 16.61 6.74 4.79
CA THR A 520 17.34 6.57 6.06
C THR A 520 18.46 7.58 6.23
N ALA A 521 19.13 8.00 5.14
CA ALA A 521 20.09 9.11 5.22
C ALA A 521 19.42 10.44 5.66
N SER A 522 18.15 10.66 5.25
CA SER A 522 17.37 11.80 5.74
C SER A 522 16.96 11.63 7.20
N LEU A 523 16.57 10.43 7.62
CA LEU A 523 16.29 10.12 9.04
C LEU A 523 17.50 10.33 9.92
N VAL A 524 18.68 9.89 9.50
CA VAL A 524 19.94 10.06 10.26
C VAL A 524 20.24 11.53 10.52
N LYS A 525 20.00 12.42 9.55
CA LYS A 525 20.16 13.88 9.76
C LYS A 525 19.21 14.41 10.84
N VAL A 526 17.98 13.90 10.87
CA VAL A 526 17.02 14.27 11.94
C VAL A 526 17.51 13.74 13.29
N TYR A 527 17.95 12.48 13.37
CA TYR A 527 18.50 11.92 14.62
C TYR A 527 19.69 12.73 15.13
N GLU A 528 20.65 13.05 14.25
CA GLU A 528 21.82 13.88 14.62
C GLU A 528 21.45 15.29 15.09
N SER A 529 20.37 15.87 14.59
CA SER A 529 19.90 17.17 15.04
C SER A 529 19.26 17.14 16.44
N ILE A 530 18.74 15.97 16.84
CA ILE A 530 18.07 15.75 18.13
C ILE A 530 19.08 15.35 19.23
N THR A 531 20.10 14.57 18.86
CA THR A 531 21.09 14.01 19.82
C THR A 531 22.28 14.90 20.08
N LYS A 532 22.39 16.05 19.40
CA LYS A 532 23.40 17.11 19.65
C LYS A 532 23.00 18.01 20.81
#